data_24d312ae7cf7aee9b7ce5c474e407b06
#
_entry.id   24d312ae7cf7aee9b7ce5c474e407b06
#
_cell.length_a   1.000
_cell.length_b   1.000
_cell.length_c   1.000
_cell.angle_alpha   90.00
_cell.angle_beta   90.00
_cell.angle_gamma   90.00
#
_symmetry.space_group_name_H-M   'P 1'
#
loop_
_entity.id
_entity.type
_entity.pdbx_description
1 polymer ?
#
loop_
_entity_poly.entity_id
_entity_poly.type
_entity_poly.pdbx_seq_one_letter_code
_entity_poly.pdbx_strand_id
1 'polypeptide(L)'
;MAKFVIKKDGRKEPFDAEKIKKSVEAAAKMANLSEERIKEVVDQVLRATTQLAEGKEEIATSELREKIFAELGTIEPSVSEAWKKYEQEKKKV
;
A
#
# COMPACT_ATOMS: atom_id res chain seq x y z
N MET A 1 3.72 -3.09 16.60
CA MET A 1 3.08 -2.71 15.35
C MET A 1 2.55 -1.29 15.42
N ALA A 2 2.68 -0.53 14.36
CA ALA A 2 2.24 0.86 14.36
C ALA A 2 0.75 0.97 14.63
N LYS A 3 0.35 1.87 15.52
CA LYS A 3 -1.05 2.14 15.84
C LYS A 3 -1.60 3.27 14.99
N PHE A 4 -0.73 4.17 14.55
CA PHE A 4 -1.13 5.38 13.85
C PHE A 4 -0.29 5.64 12.62
N VAL A 5 -0.92 6.26 11.63
CA VAL A 5 -0.27 6.77 10.43
C VAL A 5 -0.27 8.29 10.51
N ILE A 6 0.88 8.89 10.21
CA ILE A 6 1.03 10.34 10.22
C ILE A 6 0.92 10.85 8.79
N LYS A 7 -0.08 11.67 8.52
CA LYS A 7 -0.31 12.29 7.22
C LYS A 7 0.65 13.47 7.00
N LYS A 8 0.77 13.91 5.75
CA LYS A 8 1.62 15.05 5.37
C LYS A 8 1.34 16.31 6.17
N ASP A 9 0.07 16.54 6.50
CA ASP A 9 -0.35 17.72 7.27
C ASP A 9 -0.21 17.55 8.78
N GLY A 10 0.38 16.43 9.23
CA GLY A 10 0.61 16.14 10.63
C GLY A 10 -0.53 15.43 11.34
N ARG A 11 -1.65 15.18 10.65
CA ARG A 11 -2.78 14.49 11.27
C ARG A 11 -2.43 13.03 11.52
N LYS A 12 -2.93 12.51 12.63
CA LYS A 12 -2.82 11.08 12.96
C LYS A 12 -4.10 10.37 12.56
N GLU A 13 -3.95 9.23 11.92
CA GLU A 13 -5.07 8.35 11.62
C GLU A 13 -4.71 6.95 12.09
N PRO A 14 -5.71 6.11 12.44
CA PRO A 14 -5.41 4.72 12.82
C PRO A 14 -4.73 3.99 11.66
N PHE A 15 -3.77 3.14 11.99
CA PHE A 15 -3.16 2.26 11.00
C PHE A 15 -4.21 1.23 10.58
N ASP A 16 -4.49 1.17 9.28
CA ASP A 16 -5.55 0.30 8.75
C ASP A 16 -5.02 -0.52 7.57
N ALA A 17 -4.73 -1.77 7.83
CA ALA A 17 -4.25 -2.71 6.82
C ALA A 17 -5.28 -2.96 5.71
N GLU A 18 -6.57 -2.84 6.03
CA GLU A 18 -7.64 -3.00 5.04
C GLU A 18 -7.58 -1.95 3.93
N LYS A 19 -7.20 -0.72 4.27
CA LYS A 19 -7.03 0.34 3.28
C LYS A 19 -5.90 0.01 2.32
N ILE A 20 -4.80 -0.51 2.84
CA ILE A 20 -3.66 -0.95 2.03
C ILE A 20 -4.11 -2.08 1.10
N LYS A 21 -4.79 -3.07 1.67
CA LYS A 21 -5.30 -4.21 0.91
C LYS A 21 -6.19 -3.76 -0.25
N LYS A 22 -7.16 -2.90 0.02
CA LYS A 22 -8.09 -2.41 -1.01
C LYS A 22 -7.39 -1.66 -2.12
N SER A 23 -6.42 -0.82 -1.80
CA SER A 23 -5.71 -0.05 -2.81
C SER A 23 -4.86 -0.95 -3.71
N VAL A 24 -4.21 -1.96 -3.14
CA VAL A 24 -3.41 -2.91 -3.91
C VAL A 24 -4.31 -3.81 -4.77
N GLU A 25 -5.43 -4.27 -4.23
CA GLU A 25 -6.41 -5.05 -5.00
C GLU A 25 -6.92 -4.27 -6.21
N ALA A 26 -7.27 -3.00 -6.02
CA ALA A 26 -7.76 -2.16 -7.10
C ALA A 26 -6.71 -2.01 -8.20
N ALA A 27 -5.46 -1.75 -7.81
CA ALA A 27 -4.35 -1.63 -8.76
C ALA A 27 -4.11 -2.93 -9.51
N ALA A 28 -4.17 -4.07 -8.82
CA ALA A 28 -3.97 -5.38 -9.43
C ALA A 28 -5.07 -5.71 -10.43
N LYS A 29 -6.30 -5.33 -10.14
CA LYS A 29 -7.43 -5.47 -11.08
C LYS A 29 -7.22 -4.60 -12.32
N MET A 30 -6.75 -3.38 -12.13
CA MET A 30 -6.43 -2.47 -13.24
C MET A 30 -5.35 -3.06 -14.14
N ALA A 31 -4.43 -3.82 -13.58
CA ALA A 31 -3.36 -4.50 -14.32
C ALA A 31 -3.79 -5.84 -14.90
N ASN A 32 -5.05 -6.21 -14.74
CA ASN A 32 -5.63 -7.46 -15.28
C ASN A 32 -5.02 -8.73 -14.73
N LEU A 33 -4.62 -8.75 -13.47
CA LEU A 33 -4.11 -9.95 -12.84
C LEU A 33 -5.25 -10.92 -12.49
N SER A 34 -4.93 -12.23 -12.46
CA SER A 34 -5.87 -13.25 -12.01
C SER A 34 -6.17 -13.07 -10.52
N GLU A 35 -7.30 -13.60 -10.05
CA GLU A 35 -7.67 -13.54 -8.63
C GLU A 35 -6.60 -14.18 -7.74
N GLU A 36 -6.03 -15.31 -8.17
CA GLU A 36 -4.96 -15.98 -7.43
C GLU A 36 -3.73 -15.09 -7.29
N ARG A 37 -3.34 -14.45 -8.39
CA ARG A 37 -2.16 -13.57 -8.38
C ARG A 37 -2.41 -12.33 -7.55
N ILE A 38 -3.63 -11.79 -7.59
CA ILE A 38 -4.01 -10.65 -6.76
C ILE A 38 -3.82 -10.98 -5.27
N LYS A 39 -4.27 -12.16 -4.84
CA LYS A 39 -4.09 -12.59 -3.44
C LYS A 39 -2.62 -12.68 -3.05
N GLU A 40 -1.79 -13.26 -3.93
CA GLU A 40 -0.35 -13.36 -3.68
C GLU A 40 0.29 -11.99 -3.52
N VAL A 41 -0.03 -11.07 -4.43
CA VAL A 41 0.52 -9.72 -4.42
C VAL A 41 0.09 -8.97 -3.16
N VAL A 42 -1.20 -9.03 -2.83
CA VAL A 42 -1.74 -8.39 -1.62
C VAL A 42 -1.07 -8.94 -0.37
N ASP A 43 -0.96 -10.26 -0.26
CA ASP A 43 -0.33 -10.89 0.91
C ASP A 43 1.11 -10.44 1.08
N GLN A 44 1.86 -10.38 -0.01
CA GLN A 44 3.26 -9.99 0.02
C GLN A 44 3.42 -8.53 0.45
N VAL A 45 2.60 -7.65 -0.10
CA VAL A 45 2.63 -6.23 0.26
C VAL A 45 2.23 -6.03 1.73
N LEU A 46 1.20 -6.74 2.18
CA LEU A 46 0.77 -6.64 3.58
C LEU A 46 1.86 -7.11 4.54
N ARG A 47 2.55 -8.20 4.21
CA ARG A 47 3.67 -8.69 5.03
C ARG A 47 4.78 -7.65 5.12
N ALA A 48 5.14 -7.06 3.98
CA ALA A 48 6.21 -6.07 3.93
C ALA A 48 5.85 -4.82 4.73
N THR A 49 4.62 -4.33 4.59
CA THR A 49 4.18 -3.14 5.33
C THR A 49 4.02 -3.42 6.81
N THR A 50 3.56 -4.61 7.18
CA THR A 50 3.46 -5.03 8.58
C THR A 50 4.84 -5.09 9.22
N GLN A 51 5.83 -5.66 8.53
CA GLN A 51 7.21 -5.71 9.01
C GLN A 51 7.78 -4.32 9.22
N LEU A 52 7.52 -3.42 8.28
CA LEU A 52 7.97 -2.04 8.41
C LEU A 52 7.34 -1.35 9.61
N ALA A 53 6.08 -1.65 9.88
CA ALA A 53 5.33 -1.04 11.00
C ALA A 53 5.69 -1.64 12.37
N GLU A 54 6.25 -2.86 12.38
CA GLU A 54 6.67 -3.48 13.64
C GLU A 54 7.75 -2.66 14.32
N GLY A 55 7.64 -2.53 15.64
CA GLY A 55 8.60 -1.75 16.42
C GLY A 55 8.40 -0.26 16.39
N LYS A 56 7.39 0.22 15.66
CA LYS A 56 7.04 1.64 15.60
C LYS A 56 5.62 1.83 16.11
N GLU A 57 5.37 2.90 16.84
CA GLU A 57 4.01 3.27 17.23
C GLU A 57 3.34 4.10 16.14
N GLU A 58 4.12 4.91 15.46
CA GLU A 58 3.65 5.79 14.40
C GLU A 58 4.53 5.59 13.16
N ILE A 59 3.91 5.67 12.00
CA ILE A 59 4.63 5.57 10.74
C ILE A 59 4.10 6.64 9.77
N ALA A 60 5.00 7.30 9.07
CA ALA A 60 4.61 8.32 8.10
C ALA A 60 3.95 7.68 6.88
N THR A 61 2.90 8.33 6.38
CA THR A 61 2.23 7.89 5.15
C THR A 61 3.23 7.73 4.00
N SER A 62 4.19 8.65 3.90
CA SER A 62 5.22 8.59 2.85
C SER A 62 6.06 7.32 2.94
N GLU A 63 6.40 6.87 4.14
CA GLU A 63 7.17 5.63 4.32
C GLU A 63 6.38 4.41 3.84
N LEU A 64 5.09 4.36 4.20
CA LEU A 64 4.21 3.27 3.76
C LEU A 64 4.10 3.25 2.24
N ARG A 65 3.88 4.40 1.63
CA ARG A 65 3.72 4.51 0.19
C ARG A 65 4.98 4.09 -0.55
N GLU A 66 6.14 4.52 -0.09
CA GLU A 66 7.41 4.13 -0.67
C GLU A 66 7.61 2.61 -0.58
N LYS A 67 7.28 2.03 0.56
CA LYS A 67 7.41 0.59 0.76
C LYS A 67 6.47 -0.19 -0.17
N ILE A 68 5.22 0.24 -0.27
CA ILE A 68 4.24 -0.40 -1.16
C ILE A 68 4.72 -0.33 -2.61
N PHE A 69 5.14 0.84 -3.05
CA PHE A 69 5.60 1.05 -4.42
C PHE A 69 6.83 0.20 -4.73
N ALA A 70 7.79 0.16 -3.82
CA ALA A 70 9.02 -0.63 -3.99
C ALA A 70 8.71 -2.13 -4.06
N GLU A 71 7.84 -2.62 -3.16
CA GLU A 71 7.44 -4.03 -3.17
C GLU A 71 6.72 -4.40 -4.47
N LEU A 72 5.76 -3.59 -4.88
CA LEU A 72 5.03 -3.83 -6.13
C LEU A 72 5.97 -3.80 -7.32
N GLY A 73 6.92 -2.88 -7.34
CA GLY A 73 7.91 -2.78 -8.41
C GLY A 73 8.78 -4.04 -8.52
N THR A 74 9.01 -4.72 -7.40
CA THR A 74 9.79 -5.95 -7.38
C THR A 74 8.98 -7.17 -7.83
N ILE A 75 7.73 -7.28 -7.38
CA ILE A 75 6.92 -8.48 -7.61
C ILE A 75 6.04 -8.38 -8.86
N GLU A 76 5.50 -7.20 -9.14
CA GLU A 76 4.62 -6.97 -10.30
C GLU A 76 4.72 -5.51 -10.75
N PRO A 77 5.69 -5.18 -11.61
CA PRO A 77 5.86 -3.78 -12.06
C PRO A 77 4.60 -3.14 -12.66
N SER A 78 3.78 -3.93 -13.35
CA SER A 78 2.52 -3.42 -13.92
C SER A 78 1.55 -2.94 -12.82
N VAL A 79 1.52 -3.64 -11.69
CA VAL A 79 0.69 -3.25 -10.55
C VAL A 79 1.25 -2.00 -9.89
N SER A 80 2.58 -1.88 -9.83
CA SER A 80 3.24 -0.69 -9.28
C SER A 80 2.79 0.58 -10.03
N GLU A 81 2.81 0.52 -11.36
CA GLU A 81 2.38 1.64 -12.20
C GLU A 81 0.88 1.94 -12.03
N ALA A 82 0.05 0.91 -11.99
CA ALA A 82 -1.39 1.07 -11.79
C ALA A 82 -1.69 1.67 -10.42
N TRP A 83 -0.98 1.23 -9.39
CA TRP A 83 -1.15 1.74 -8.03
C TRP A 83 -0.78 3.22 -7.94
N LYS A 84 0.29 3.61 -8.59
CA LYS A 84 0.72 5.00 -8.65
C LYS A 84 -0.37 5.88 -9.27
N LYS A 85 -0.95 5.44 -10.37
CA LYS A 85 -2.04 6.15 -11.03
C LYS A 85 -3.28 6.23 -10.14
N TYR A 86 -3.63 5.14 -9.50
CA TYR A 86 -4.76 5.06 -8.57
C TYR A 86 -4.61 6.09 -7.45
N GLU A 87 -3.43 6.16 -6.84
CA GLU A 87 -3.17 7.10 -5.76
C GLU A 87 -3.18 8.55 -6.23
N GLN A 88 -2.68 8.83 -7.44
CA GLN A 88 -2.71 10.17 -8.00
C GLN A 88 -4.13 10.63 -8.26
N GLU A 89 -4.98 9.77 -8.80
CA GLU A 89 -6.38 10.08 -9.05
C GLU A 89 -7.15 10.36 -7.76
N LYS A 90 -6.85 9.60 -6.72
CA LYS A 90 -7.43 9.79 -5.40
C LYS A 90 -7.14 11.18 -4.84
N LYS A 91 -5.96 11.71 -5.12
CA LYS A 91 -5.54 13.03 -4.63
C LYS A 91 -6.20 14.19 -5.35
N LYS A 92 -6.76 13.97 -6.52
CA LYS A 92 -7.40 15.02 -7.33
C LYS A 92 -8.84 15.30 -6.92
N VAL A 93 -9.38 14.50 -6.03
CA VAL A 93 -10.79 14.64 -5.60
C VAL A 93 -10.90 15.57 -4.40
#